data_207301387bb7aab7d8be555956058894
#
_entry.id   207301387bb7aab7d8be555956058894
#
_cell.length_a   1.000
_cell.length_b   1.000
_cell.length_c   1.000
_cell.angle_alpha   90.00
_cell.angle_beta   90.00
_cell.angle_gamma   90.00
#
_symmetry.space_group_name_H-M   'P 1'
#
loop_
_entity.id
_entity.type
_entity.pdbx_description
1 polymer ?
#
loop_
_entity_poly.entity_id
_entity_poly.type
_entity_poly.pdbx_seq_one_letter_code
_entity_poly.pdbx_strand_id
1 'polypeptide(L)'
;MGVKCVTYHEDFFRGHYPEKPIMPGVLILEALAQVGAVAILSSDEYKGKTPVFGGINKAKFRDQVVPGDCLRLEVEMVKVKGPIGIGRAIAYKGDKVATEAELTFALL
;
A
#
# COMPACT_ATOMS: atom_id res chain seq x y z
N MET A 1 -0.68 1.75 10.37
CA MET A 1 -1.83 2.25 9.58
C MET A 1 -1.52 3.62 9.02
N GLY A 2 -1.91 3.90 7.80
CA GLY A 2 -1.75 5.20 7.18
C GLY A 2 -3.01 5.61 6.44
N VAL A 3 -3.11 6.91 6.12
CA VAL A 3 -4.22 7.46 5.33
C VAL A 3 -3.66 8.25 4.16
N LYS A 4 -4.19 8.01 2.96
CA LYS A 4 -3.85 8.77 1.77
C LYS A 4 -5.10 9.32 1.12
N CYS A 5 -5.12 10.63 0.89
CA CYS A 5 -6.15 11.29 0.12
C CYS A 5 -5.65 11.50 -1.32
N VAL A 6 -6.50 11.19 -2.28
CA VAL A 6 -6.16 11.32 -3.69
C VAL A 6 -6.65 12.68 -4.19
N THR A 7 -5.75 13.47 -4.78
CA THR A 7 -6.08 14.79 -5.30
C THR A 7 -6.03 14.81 -6.82
N TYR A 8 -6.81 15.73 -7.42
CA TYR A 8 -6.86 15.88 -8.87
C TYR A 8 -5.53 16.34 -9.47
N HIS A 9 -4.74 17.11 -8.71
CA HIS A 9 -3.51 17.74 -9.19
C HIS A 9 -2.26 16.87 -9.10
N GLU A 10 -2.40 15.61 -8.71
CA GLU A 10 -1.24 14.71 -8.69
C GLU A 10 -0.81 14.39 -10.12
N ASP A 11 0.51 14.39 -10.36
CA ASP A 11 1.07 14.27 -11.71
C ASP A 11 0.66 13.02 -12.47
N PHE A 12 0.45 11.90 -11.77
CA PHE A 12 0.07 10.67 -12.45
C PHE A 12 -1.31 10.75 -13.14
N PHE A 13 -2.17 11.68 -12.74
CA PHE A 13 -3.45 11.87 -13.41
C PHE A 13 -3.31 12.56 -14.76
N ARG A 14 -2.23 13.30 -15.00
CA ARG A 14 -2.02 14.00 -16.26
C ARG A 14 -1.80 13.05 -17.42
N GLY A 15 -1.15 11.92 -17.17
CA GLY A 15 -0.84 10.93 -18.19
C GLY A 15 -1.72 9.69 -18.16
N HIS A 16 -2.69 9.62 -17.25
CA HIS A 16 -3.51 8.44 -17.04
C HIS A 16 -4.99 8.82 -17.07
N TYR A 17 -5.67 8.50 -18.16
CA TYR A 17 -7.08 8.78 -18.39
C TYR A 17 -7.47 10.22 -18.04
N PRO A 18 -6.99 11.24 -18.77
CA PRO A 18 -7.20 12.64 -18.42
C PRO A 18 -8.70 13.05 -18.36
N GLU A 19 -9.57 12.40 -19.13
CA GLU A 19 -11.00 12.67 -19.10
C GLU A 19 -11.71 11.95 -17.96
N LYS A 20 -11.09 10.90 -17.42
CA LYS A 20 -11.64 10.10 -16.33
C LYS A 20 -10.48 9.71 -15.43
N PRO A 21 -9.97 10.64 -14.61
CA PRO A 21 -8.79 10.36 -13.80
C PRO A 21 -9.06 9.26 -12.78
N ILE A 22 -8.20 8.26 -12.80
CA ILE A 22 -8.26 7.10 -11.91
C ILE A 22 -6.84 6.86 -11.39
N MET A 23 -6.70 6.66 -10.09
CA MET A 23 -5.41 6.33 -9.52
C MET A 23 -5.00 4.92 -9.97
N PRO A 24 -3.84 4.76 -10.64
CA PRO A 24 -3.37 3.43 -11.00
C PRO A 24 -3.21 2.52 -9.79
N GLY A 25 -3.64 1.26 -9.92
CA GLY A 25 -3.57 0.30 -8.83
C GLY A 25 -2.15 0.07 -8.31
N VAL A 26 -1.15 0.13 -9.18
CA VAL A 26 0.26 -0.03 -8.77
C VAL A 26 0.70 1.07 -7.82
N LEU A 27 0.16 2.29 -7.93
CA LEU A 27 0.48 3.38 -7.01
C LEU A 27 -0.16 3.16 -5.64
N ILE A 28 -1.33 2.53 -5.60
CA ILE A 28 -1.96 2.13 -4.33
C ILE A 28 -1.09 1.09 -3.63
N LEU A 29 -0.59 0.10 -4.38
CA LEU A 29 0.31 -0.91 -3.83
C LEU A 29 1.62 -0.32 -3.33
N GLU A 30 2.16 0.66 -4.04
CA GLU A 30 3.35 1.39 -3.59
C GLU A 30 3.09 2.12 -2.27
N ALA A 31 1.95 2.80 -2.16
CA ALA A 31 1.57 3.49 -0.92
C ALA A 31 1.42 2.50 0.24
N LEU A 32 0.82 1.35 0.01
CA LEU A 32 0.70 0.29 1.01
C LEU A 32 2.07 -0.24 1.43
N ALA A 33 2.99 -0.40 0.49
CA ALA A 33 4.36 -0.84 0.79
C ALA A 33 5.08 0.17 1.68
N GLN A 34 4.89 1.47 1.43
CA GLN A 34 5.46 2.53 2.26
C GLN A 34 4.90 2.49 3.69
N VAL A 35 3.60 2.29 3.83
CA VAL A 35 2.95 2.15 5.15
C VAL A 35 3.54 0.95 5.90
N GLY A 36 3.72 -0.17 5.22
CA GLY A 36 4.31 -1.36 5.80
C GLY A 36 5.75 -1.16 6.24
N ALA A 37 6.55 -0.46 5.43
CA ALA A 37 7.93 -0.15 5.76
C ALA A 37 8.03 0.74 7.00
N VAL A 38 7.18 1.76 7.09
CA VAL A 38 7.14 2.64 8.26
C VAL A 38 6.74 1.86 9.52
N ALA A 39 5.78 0.95 9.41
CA ALA A 39 5.36 0.11 10.52
C ALA A 39 6.52 -0.75 11.03
N ILE A 40 7.30 -1.34 10.13
CA ILE A 40 8.48 -2.14 10.49
C ILE A 40 9.53 -1.26 11.18
N LEU A 41 9.84 -0.10 10.62
CA LEU A 41 10.83 0.82 11.19
C LEU A 41 10.43 1.34 12.58
N SER A 42 9.13 1.44 12.84
CA SER A 42 8.59 1.94 14.10
C SER A 42 8.42 0.84 15.15
N SER A 43 8.60 -0.41 14.78
CA SER A 43 8.39 -1.55 15.67
C SER A 43 9.66 -1.89 16.43
N ASP A 44 9.56 -2.08 17.75
CA ASP A 44 10.68 -2.55 18.57
C ASP A 44 11.09 -3.98 18.20
N GLU A 45 10.15 -4.78 17.72
CA GLU A 45 10.37 -6.17 17.33
C GLU A 45 11.38 -6.29 16.17
N TYR A 46 11.38 -5.29 15.27
CA TYR A 46 12.26 -5.29 14.10
C TYR A 46 13.35 -4.22 14.18
N LYS A 47 13.64 -3.76 15.40
CA LYS A 47 14.64 -2.72 15.61
C LYS A 47 15.99 -3.12 15.03
N GLY A 48 16.60 -2.21 14.30
CA GLY A 48 17.89 -2.46 13.65
C GLY A 48 17.78 -3.13 12.29
N LYS A 49 16.58 -3.50 11.87
CA LYS A 49 16.35 -4.08 10.54
C LYS A 49 15.96 -3.01 9.54
N THR A 50 16.37 -3.21 8.30
CA THR A 50 15.99 -2.34 7.19
C THR A 50 15.00 -3.09 6.30
N PRO A 51 13.75 -2.63 6.19
CA PRO A 51 12.80 -3.28 5.30
C PRO A 51 13.08 -2.93 3.84
N VAL A 52 13.16 -3.95 3.01
CA VAL A 52 13.29 -3.81 1.55
C VAL A 52 12.09 -4.51 0.93
N PHE A 53 11.34 -3.79 0.10
CA PHE A 53 10.18 -4.36 -0.56
C PHE A 53 10.61 -5.41 -1.57
N GLY A 54 10.15 -6.65 -1.38
CA GLY A 54 10.59 -7.79 -2.18
C GLY A 54 9.58 -8.29 -3.19
N GLY A 55 8.29 -8.06 -2.99
CA GLY A 55 7.31 -8.57 -3.92
C GLY A 55 5.86 -8.38 -3.48
N ILE A 56 4.97 -8.65 -4.42
CA ILE A 56 3.52 -8.56 -4.24
C ILE A 56 2.91 -9.89 -4.66
N ASN A 57 2.01 -10.40 -3.85
CA ASN A 57 1.25 -11.60 -4.14
C ASN A 57 -0.25 -11.34 -3.97
N LYS A 58 -1.06 -12.06 -4.70
CA LYS A 58 -2.52 -12.05 -4.54
C LYS A 58 -3.11 -10.63 -4.58
N ALA A 59 -2.58 -9.77 -5.45
CA ALA A 59 -3.10 -8.42 -5.59
C ALA A 59 -4.48 -8.46 -6.26
N LYS A 60 -5.44 -7.76 -5.64
CA LYS A 60 -6.81 -7.65 -6.16
C LYS A 60 -7.24 -6.20 -6.13
N PHE A 61 -7.72 -5.71 -7.26
CA PHE A 61 -8.22 -4.35 -7.42
C PHE A 61 -9.74 -4.43 -7.54
N ARG A 62 -10.44 -4.03 -6.49
CA ARG A 62 -11.89 -4.23 -6.37
C ARG A 62 -12.71 -2.99 -6.66
N ASP A 63 -12.11 -1.81 -6.56
CA ASP A 63 -12.80 -0.55 -6.79
C ASP A 63 -11.82 0.49 -7.33
N GLN A 64 -12.34 1.44 -8.12
CA GLN A 64 -11.54 2.53 -8.68
C GLN A 64 -11.35 3.63 -7.65
N VAL A 65 -10.21 4.28 -7.70
CA VAL A 65 -9.87 5.42 -6.85
C VAL A 65 -9.73 6.64 -7.73
N VAL A 66 -10.49 7.68 -7.43
CA VAL A 66 -10.54 8.92 -8.21
C VAL A 66 -10.23 10.11 -7.30
N PRO A 67 -9.91 11.29 -7.89
CA PRO A 67 -9.69 12.49 -7.10
C PRO A 67 -10.87 12.78 -6.16
N GLY A 68 -10.55 13.16 -4.94
CA GLY A 68 -11.53 13.36 -3.87
C GLY A 68 -11.71 12.17 -2.95
N ASP A 69 -11.26 10.99 -3.35
CA ASP A 69 -11.29 9.81 -2.50
C ASP A 69 -10.18 9.86 -1.45
N CYS A 70 -10.51 9.49 -0.23
CA CYS A 70 -9.53 9.24 0.82
C CYS A 70 -9.41 7.75 1.03
N LEU A 71 -8.19 7.26 0.99
CA LEU A 71 -7.89 5.86 1.24
C LEU A 71 -7.33 5.66 2.64
N ARG A 72 -7.93 4.73 3.39
CA ARG A 72 -7.33 4.25 4.64
C ARG A 72 -6.46 3.05 4.29
N LEU A 73 -5.16 3.18 4.55
CA LEU A 73 -4.19 2.14 4.22
C LEU A 73 -3.82 1.39 5.49
N GLU A 74 -4.01 0.08 5.47
CA GLU A 74 -3.69 -0.79 6.60
C GLU A 74 -2.76 -1.89 6.14
N VAL A 75 -1.66 -2.07 6.86
CA VAL A 75 -0.72 -3.17 6.64
C VAL A 75 -0.47 -3.85 7.97
N GLU A 76 -0.65 -5.16 7.98
CA GLU A 76 -0.41 -6.00 9.15
C GLU A 76 0.60 -7.08 8.80
N MET A 77 1.66 -7.20 9.59
CA MET A 77 2.62 -8.27 9.41
C MET A 77 2.02 -9.57 9.93
N VAL A 78 1.78 -10.51 9.03
CA VAL A 78 1.09 -11.77 9.37
C VAL A 78 2.05 -12.92 9.57
N LYS A 79 3.27 -12.82 9.03
CA LYS A 79 4.25 -13.89 9.15
C LYS A 79 5.66 -13.32 9.00
N VAL A 80 6.56 -13.75 9.87
CA VAL A 80 7.99 -13.45 9.74
C VAL A 80 8.73 -14.76 9.82
N LYS A 81 9.55 -15.04 8.82
CA LYS A 81 10.35 -16.26 8.75
C LYS A 81 11.78 -15.89 8.34
N GLY A 82 12.71 -15.92 9.32
CA GLY A 82 14.07 -15.47 9.07
C GLY A 82 14.09 -14.00 8.64
N PRO A 83 14.76 -13.68 7.53
CA PRO A 83 14.82 -12.30 7.03
C PRO A 83 13.62 -11.88 6.21
N ILE A 84 12.61 -12.74 6.06
CA ILE A 84 11.44 -12.47 5.22
C ILE A 84 10.23 -12.17 6.08
N GLY A 85 9.59 -11.03 5.83
CA GLY A 85 8.32 -10.66 6.45
C GLY A 85 7.22 -10.59 5.41
N ILE A 86 6.05 -11.10 5.74
CA ILE A 86 4.86 -11.06 4.87
C ILE A 86 3.80 -10.22 5.55
N GLY A 87 3.35 -9.19 4.86
CA GLY A 87 2.30 -8.29 5.32
C GLY A 87 1.04 -8.43 4.51
N ARG A 88 -0.09 -8.33 5.17
CA ARG A 88 -1.40 -8.23 4.53
C ARG A 88 -1.72 -6.75 4.40
N ALA A 89 -1.96 -6.31 3.19
CA ALA A 89 -2.15 -4.90 2.88
C ALA A 89 -3.54 -4.68 2.31
N ILE A 90 -4.25 -3.70 2.85
CA ILE A 90 -5.61 -3.38 2.41
C ILE A 90 -5.75 -1.87 2.31
N ALA A 91 -6.29 -1.40 1.19
CA ALA A 91 -6.69 -0.01 1.00
C ALA A 91 -8.21 0.05 1.02
N TYR A 92 -8.76 0.83 1.94
CA TYR A 92 -10.20 1.03 2.06
C TYR A 92 -10.61 2.37 1.50
N LYS A 93 -11.71 2.37 0.76
CA LYS A 93 -12.40 3.57 0.28
C LYS A 93 -13.73 3.63 1.04
N GLY A 94 -13.78 4.42 2.11
CA GLY A 94 -14.89 4.33 3.06
C GLY A 94 -14.89 2.96 3.74
N ASP A 95 -16.01 2.25 3.66
CA ASP A 95 -16.14 0.91 4.23
C ASP A 95 -15.84 -0.20 3.22
N LYS A 96 -15.48 0.17 1.98
CA LYS A 96 -15.23 -0.78 0.91
C LYS A 96 -13.75 -1.02 0.72
N VAL A 97 -13.38 -2.27 0.44
CA VAL A 97 -12.03 -2.61 0.04
C VAL A 97 -11.83 -2.19 -1.41
N ALA A 98 -10.91 -1.25 -1.65
CA ALA A 98 -10.54 -0.84 -3.00
C ALA A 98 -9.43 -1.74 -3.56
N THR A 99 -8.44 -2.06 -2.74
CA THR A 99 -7.31 -2.89 -3.15
C THR A 99 -6.85 -3.72 -1.96
N GLU A 100 -6.47 -4.97 -2.23
CA GLU A 100 -5.85 -5.83 -1.23
C GLU A 100 -4.71 -6.60 -1.86
N ALA A 101 -3.69 -6.90 -1.07
CA ALA A 101 -2.54 -7.65 -1.54
C ALA A 101 -1.77 -8.24 -0.35
N GLU A 102 -0.91 -9.20 -0.67
CA GLU A 102 0.08 -9.71 0.25
C GLU A 102 1.43 -9.14 -0.17
N LEU A 103 2.10 -8.45 0.74
CA LEU A 103 3.38 -7.81 0.49
C LEU A 103 4.49 -8.60 1.16
N THR A 104 5.60 -8.78 0.46
CA THR A 104 6.78 -9.44 0.99
C THR A 104 7.90 -8.42 1.16
N PHE A 105 8.48 -8.38 2.35
CA PHE A 105 9.62 -7.53 2.67
C PHE A 105 10.81 -8.40 3.06
N ALA A 106 12.00 -8.00 2.65
CA ALA A 106 13.23 -8.52 3.21
C ALA A 106 13.64 -7.63 4.39
N LEU A 107 13.93 -8.22 5.52
CA LEU A 107 14.35 -7.51 6.73
C LEU A 107 15.85 -7.67 6.90
N LEU A 108 16.60 -6.69 6.42
CA LEU A 108 18.05 -6.74 6.36
C LEU A 108 18.73 -6.07 7.55
#